data_9934c0c1adcdfcd909460b123cf289e6
#
_entry.id   9934c0c1adcdfcd909460b123cf289e6
#
_cell.length_a   1.000
_cell.length_b   1.000
_cell.length_c   1.000
_cell.angle_alpha   90.00
_cell.angle_beta   90.00
_cell.angle_gamma   90.00
#
_symmetry.space_group_name_H-M   'P 1'
#
loop_
_entity.id
_entity.type
_entity.pdbx_description
1 polymer ?
#
loop_
_entity_poly.entity_id
_entity_poly.type
_entity_poly.pdbx_seq_one_letter_code
_entity_poly.pdbx_strand_id
1 'polypeptide(L)'
;IAPLVVADRSVGTLRLYYRHGRDVDRTQLAIARGLAELLSTQLSAYELDRQAELTARAEVKALQAQINPHFLFNTLNTIASLTRTNPDKARNLLREFSVFYRRTLEGSQSLIPLCEELEQTRRYLKIEKARFGEDRIVETEAVEPGCGSVKVPSFIVQPIVENAVRHAMRDEGPLHIDVQVATDGDDVLLAVADDGLGMDEPIARRLLGGSSQDIPKSSN
;
A
#
# COMPACT_ATOMS: atom_id res chain seq x y z
N ILE A 1 -39.43 -28.67 -4.46
CA ILE A 1 -38.33 -27.70 -4.58
C ILE A 1 -37.91 -27.32 -3.17
N ALA A 2 -36.63 -27.47 -2.85
CA ALA A 2 -36.04 -27.03 -1.59
C ALA A 2 -34.95 -25.96 -1.87
N PRO A 3 -34.91 -24.83 -1.14
CA PRO A 3 -33.89 -23.80 -1.33
C PRO A 3 -32.54 -24.27 -0.81
N LEU A 4 -31.47 -23.88 -1.48
CA LEU A 4 -30.11 -23.98 -1.00
C LEU A 4 -29.73 -22.61 -0.44
N VAL A 5 -29.35 -22.57 0.84
CA VAL A 5 -29.13 -21.32 1.57
C VAL A 5 -27.68 -21.26 2.07
N VAL A 6 -27.01 -20.14 1.81
CA VAL A 6 -25.67 -19.82 2.31
C VAL A 6 -25.74 -18.43 2.96
N ALA A 7 -25.32 -18.29 4.20
CA ALA A 7 -25.33 -17.03 4.95
C ALA A 7 -26.69 -16.28 4.83
N ASP A 8 -27.80 -17.00 5.08
CA ASP A 8 -29.19 -16.52 4.99
C ASP A 8 -29.66 -16.03 3.61
N ARG A 9 -28.89 -16.33 2.55
CA ARG A 9 -29.27 -16.02 1.17
C ARG A 9 -29.53 -17.31 0.40
N SER A 10 -30.61 -17.34 -0.37
CA SER A 10 -30.87 -18.44 -1.30
C SER A 10 -29.94 -18.33 -2.50
N VAL A 11 -28.99 -19.27 -2.62
CA VAL A 11 -28.03 -19.34 -3.71
C VAL A 11 -28.45 -20.29 -4.83
N GLY A 12 -29.48 -21.07 -4.59
CA GLY A 12 -29.98 -22.03 -5.57
C GLY A 12 -31.18 -22.79 -5.06
N THR A 13 -31.63 -23.79 -5.86
CA THR A 13 -32.74 -24.65 -5.48
C THR A 13 -32.46 -26.10 -5.86
N LEU A 14 -32.74 -27.01 -4.94
CA LEU A 14 -32.79 -28.45 -5.22
C LEU A 14 -34.17 -28.82 -5.75
N ARG A 15 -34.25 -29.42 -6.96
CA ARG A 15 -35.49 -29.88 -7.56
C ARG A 15 -35.44 -31.40 -7.68
N LEU A 16 -36.44 -32.07 -7.09
CA LEU A 16 -36.63 -33.51 -7.24
C LEU A 16 -37.85 -33.74 -8.14
N TYR A 17 -37.74 -34.63 -9.06
CA TYR A 17 -38.78 -34.97 -10.02
C TYR A 17 -39.27 -36.40 -9.77
N TYR A 18 -40.57 -36.57 -9.68
CA TYR A 18 -41.23 -37.86 -9.50
C TYR A 18 -42.14 -38.18 -10.70
N ARG A 19 -42.28 -39.44 -11.04
CA ARG A 19 -43.12 -39.84 -12.19
C ARG A 19 -44.60 -39.62 -11.94
N HIS A 20 -45.04 -39.76 -10.69
CA HIS A 20 -46.46 -39.59 -10.31
C HIS A 20 -46.54 -38.72 -9.03
N GLY A 21 -47.56 -37.88 -8.94
CA GLY A 21 -47.73 -37.01 -7.78
C GLY A 21 -48.01 -37.73 -6.46
N ARG A 22 -48.52 -38.97 -6.52
CA ARG A 22 -48.74 -39.83 -5.34
C ARG A 22 -47.46 -40.41 -4.76
N ASP A 23 -46.35 -40.30 -5.45
CA ASP A 23 -45.03 -40.76 -4.98
C ASP A 23 -44.40 -39.77 -4.02
N VAL A 24 -45.00 -38.57 -3.83
CA VAL A 24 -44.50 -37.53 -2.91
C VAL A 24 -45.20 -37.69 -1.59
N ASP A 25 -44.61 -38.42 -0.67
CA ASP A 25 -45.05 -38.56 0.72
C ASP A 25 -44.22 -37.69 1.67
N ARG A 26 -44.52 -37.72 2.99
CA ARG A 26 -43.83 -36.98 4.02
C ARG A 26 -42.32 -37.37 4.11
N THR A 27 -41.99 -38.62 3.82
CA THR A 27 -40.66 -39.15 3.87
C THR A 27 -39.83 -38.58 2.71
N GLN A 28 -40.38 -38.52 1.52
CA GLN A 28 -39.71 -37.90 0.37
C GLN A 28 -39.45 -36.40 0.58
N LEU A 29 -40.42 -35.71 1.22
CA LEU A 29 -40.25 -34.31 1.57
C LEU A 29 -39.13 -34.11 2.61
N ALA A 30 -39.06 -34.96 3.63
CA ALA A 30 -38.01 -34.94 4.65
C ALA A 30 -36.63 -35.21 4.05
N ILE A 31 -36.52 -36.18 3.13
CA ILE A 31 -35.28 -36.46 2.39
C ILE A 31 -34.85 -35.25 1.57
N ALA A 32 -35.79 -34.65 0.84
CA ALA A 32 -35.48 -33.48 0.02
C ALA A 32 -34.94 -32.28 0.87
N ARG A 33 -35.54 -32.05 2.05
CA ARG A 33 -35.06 -31.01 2.99
C ARG A 33 -33.69 -31.37 3.57
N GLY A 34 -33.49 -32.60 4.05
CA GLY A 34 -32.20 -33.03 4.59
C GLY A 34 -31.07 -32.93 3.57
N LEU A 35 -31.34 -33.33 2.30
CA LEU A 35 -30.38 -33.15 1.21
C LEU A 35 -30.09 -31.67 0.93
N ALA A 36 -31.10 -30.80 0.96
CA ALA A 36 -30.91 -29.38 0.74
C ALA A 36 -30.10 -28.73 1.89
N GLU A 37 -30.33 -29.15 3.15
CA GLU A 37 -29.55 -28.71 4.31
C GLU A 37 -28.10 -29.17 4.24
N LEU A 38 -27.86 -30.42 3.90
CA LEU A 38 -26.49 -30.94 3.69
C LEU A 38 -25.76 -30.20 2.58
N LEU A 39 -26.39 -29.97 1.44
CA LEU A 39 -25.82 -29.22 0.34
C LEU A 39 -25.56 -27.76 0.72
N SER A 40 -26.50 -27.12 1.44
CA SER A 40 -26.32 -25.75 1.95
C SER A 40 -25.13 -25.65 2.90
N THR A 41 -24.97 -26.63 3.80
CA THR A 41 -23.83 -26.70 4.70
C THR A 41 -22.50 -26.87 3.95
N GLN A 42 -22.46 -27.75 2.94
CA GLN A 42 -21.26 -27.95 2.11
C GLN A 42 -20.93 -26.70 1.28
N LEU A 43 -21.93 -26.04 0.72
CA LEU A 43 -21.75 -24.78 0.00
C LEU A 43 -21.24 -23.67 0.91
N SER A 44 -21.79 -23.59 2.13
CA SER A 44 -21.32 -22.61 3.14
C SER A 44 -19.86 -22.87 3.55
N ALA A 45 -19.48 -24.11 3.79
CA ALA A 45 -18.10 -24.49 4.11
C ALA A 45 -17.15 -24.16 2.95
N TYR A 46 -17.53 -24.45 1.72
CA TYR A 46 -16.73 -24.12 0.52
C TYR A 46 -16.56 -22.60 0.35
N GLU A 47 -17.62 -21.80 0.57
CA GLU A 47 -17.56 -20.35 0.46
C GLU A 47 -16.65 -19.74 1.53
N LEU A 48 -16.69 -20.24 2.77
CA LEU A 48 -15.81 -19.83 3.85
C LEU A 48 -14.33 -20.14 3.54
N ASP A 49 -14.05 -21.35 3.06
CA ASP A 49 -12.70 -21.77 2.67
C ASP A 49 -12.15 -20.90 1.53
N ARG A 50 -12.98 -20.65 0.53
CA ARG A 50 -12.64 -19.75 -0.59
C ARG A 50 -12.36 -18.31 -0.13
N GLN A 51 -13.16 -17.78 0.78
CA GLN A 51 -12.94 -16.44 1.35
C GLN A 51 -11.63 -16.40 2.13
N ALA A 52 -11.34 -17.40 2.95
CA ALA A 52 -10.09 -17.51 3.69
C ALA A 52 -8.87 -17.55 2.72
N GLU A 53 -8.96 -18.32 1.64
CA GLU A 53 -7.91 -18.38 0.62
C GLU A 53 -7.70 -17.02 -0.08
N LEU A 54 -8.78 -16.33 -0.45
CA LEU A 54 -8.71 -15.01 -1.08
C LEU A 54 -8.10 -13.97 -0.14
N THR A 55 -8.46 -14.01 1.15
CA THR A 55 -7.89 -13.13 2.17
C THR A 55 -6.40 -13.39 2.35
N ALA A 56 -5.99 -14.66 2.51
CA ALA A 56 -4.58 -15.02 2.64
C ALA A 56 -3.76 -14.61 1.40
N ARG A 57 -4.30 -14.80 0.20
CA ARG A 57 -3.66 -14.34 -1.04
C ARG A 57 -3.54 -12.82 -1.11
N ALA A 58 -4.57 -12.08 -0.65
CA ALA A 58 -4.54 -10.61 -0.60
C ALA A 58 -3.50 -10.13 0.40
N GLU A 59 -3.39 -10.76 1.57
CA GLU A 59 -2.37 -10.46 2.59
C GLU A 59 -0.95 -10.71 2.06
N VAL A 60 -0.71 -11.87 1.43
CA VAL A 60 0.59 -12.17 0.81
C VAL A 60 0.92 -11.15 -0.27
N LYS A 61 -0.05 -10.77 -1.10
CA LYS A 61 0.16 -9.76 -2.15
C LYS A 61 0.42 -8.38 -1.55
N ALA A 62 -0.25 -8.01 -0.46
CA ALA A 62 0.01 -6.76 0.26
C ALA A 62 1.41 -6.74 0.87
N LEU A 63 1.84 -7.84 1.51
CA LEU A 63 3.20 -8.00 2.03
C LEU A 63 4.26 -7.94 0.91
N GLN A 64 4.01 -8.56 -0.22
CA GLN A 64 4.90 -8.48 -1.39
C GLN A 64 4.97 -7.07 -1.99
N ALA A 65 3.88 -6.31 -1.94
CA ALA A 65 3.83 -4.94 -2.44
C ALA A 65 4.61 -3.96 -1.55
N GLN A 66 4.81 -4.27 -0.27
CA GLN A 66 5.68 -3.51 0.64
C GLN A 66 7.16 -3.62 0.24
N ILE A 67 7.53 -4.68 -0.48
CA ILE A 67 8.85 -4.83 -1.06
C ILE A 67 8.80 -4.21 -2.46
N ASN A 68 9.42 -3.05 -2.66
CA ASN A 68 9.62 -2.50 -4.01
C ASN A 68 10.76 -3.27 -4.71
N PRO A 69 10.48 -4.29 -5.57
CA PRO A 69 11.53 -5.14 -6.14
C PRO A 69 12.47 -4.33 -7.03
N HIS A 70 11.93 -3.34 -7.72
CA HIS A 70 12.72 -2.48 -8.60
C HIS A 70 13.73 -1.63 -7.82
N PHE A 71 13.33 -1.05 -6.69
CA PHE A 71 14.23 -0.33 -5.80
C PHE A 71 15.35 -1.25 -5.26
N LEU A 72 14.97 -2.46 -4.81
CA LEU A 72 15.90 -3.47 -4.33
C LEU A 72 16.97 -3.80 -5.38
N PHE A 73 16.56 -4.20 -6.60
CA PHE A 73 17.47 -4.56 -7.67
C PHE A 73 18.39 -3.40 -8.09
N ASN A 74 17.84 -2.19 -8.20
CA ASN A 74 18.60 -1.01 -8.58
C ASN A 74 19.65 -0.64 -7.53
N THR A 75 19.29 -0.70 -6.25
CA THR A 75 20.22 -0.44 -5.15
C THR A 75 21.36 -1.46 -5.11
N LEU A 76 21.04 -2.75 -5.26
CA LEU A 76 22.07 -3.80 -5.30
C LEU A 76 23.01 -3.64 -6.51
N ASN A 77 22.49 -3.29 -7.68
CA ASN A 77 23.29 -3.01 -8.87
C ASN A 77 24.21 -1.79 -8.66
N THR A 78 23.69 -0.72 -8.03
CA THR A 78 24.49 0.46 -7.67
C THR A 78 25.61 0.10 -6.70
N ILE A 79 25.32 -0.67 -5.65
CA ILE A 79 26.33 -1.16 -4.70
C ILE A 79 27.39 -1.99 -5.44
N ALA A 80 26.98 -2.94 -6.28
CA ALA A 80 27.89 -3.78 -7.06
C ALA A 80 28.81 -2.97 -7.99
N SER A 81 28.28 -1.93 -8.63
CA SER A 81 29.08 -1.01 -9.44
C SER A 81 30.10 -0.24 -8.58
N LEU A 82 29.67 0.26 -7.42
CA LEU A 82 30.51 1.03 -6.51
C LEU A 82 31.63 0.20 -5.87
N THR A 83 31.50 -1.13 -5.74
CA THR A 83 32.55 -1.98 -5.15
C THR A 83 33.88 -1.87 -5.89
N ARG A 84 33.85 -1.57 -7.19
CA ARG A 84 35.06 -1.42 -8.02
C ARG A 84 35.54 0.03 -8.09
N THR A 85 34.63 1.01 -8.03
CA THR A 85 34.95 2.43 -8.26
C THR A 85 35.14 3.20 -6.97
N ASN A 86 34.38 2.88 -5.95
CA ASN A 86 34.40 3.53 -4.63
C ASN A 86 33.95 2.55 -3.53
N PRO A 87 34.82 1.66 -3.04
CA PRO A 87 34.47 0.62 -2.06
C PRO A 87 33.92 1.17 -0.74
N ASP A 88 34.38 2.35 -0.30
CA ASP A 88 33.90 2.96 0.94
C ASP A 88 32.46 3.47 0.79
N LYS A 89 32.13 4.11 -0.35
CA LYS A 89 30.76 4.49 -0.70
C LYS A 89 29.85 3.27 -0.82
N ALA A 90 30.33 2.19 -1.43
CA ALA A 90 29.59 0.92 -1.52
C ALA A 90 29.25 0.35 -0.14
N ARG A 91 30.23 0.33 0.77
CA ARG A 91 30.06 -0.17 2.15
C ARG A 91 29.06 0.68 2.94
N ASN A 92 29.14 2.00 2.81
CA ASN A 92 28.21 2.92 3.47
C ASN A 92 26.79 2.76 2.92
N LEU A 93 26.63 2.67 1.59
CA LEU A 93 25.34 2.46 0.94
C LEU A 93 24.71 1.13 1.36
N LEU A 94 25.50 0.06 1.47
CA LEU A 94 25.02 -1.24 1.95
C LEU A 94 24.49 -1.16 3.39
N ARG A 95 25.15 -0.39 4.27
CA ARG A 95 24.69 -0.18 5.64
C ARG A 95 23.35 0.58 5.67
N GLU A 96 23.25 1.70 4.95
CA GLU A 96 22.00 2.48 4.87
C GLU A 96 20.86 1.63 4.31
N PHE A 97 21.13 0.87 3.24
CA PHE A 97 20.16 -0.03 2.64
C PHE A 97 19.72 -1.13 3.62
N SER A 98 20.63 -1.73 4.38
CA SER A 98 20.29 -2.77 5.36
C SER A 98 19.41 -2.25 6.49
N VAL A 99 19.66 -1.03 6.98
CA VAL A 99 18.83 -0.39 8.02
C VAL A 99 17.47 -0.03 7.46
N PHE A 100 17.43 0.61 6.28
CA PHE A 100 16.19 0.96 5.58
C PHE A 100 15.30 -0.26 5.36
N TYR A 101 15.88 -1.31 4.79
CA TYR A 101 15.12 -2.50 4.42
C TYR A 101 14.61 -3.30 5.61
N ARG A 102 15.37 -3.36 6.70
CA ARG A 102 14.92 -4.01 7.94
C ARG A 102 13.66 -3.34 8.47
N ARG A 103 13.62 -2.00 8.55
CA ARG A 103 12.43 -1.27 9.02
C ARG A 103 11.24 -1.46 8.09
N THR A 104 11.46 -1.51 6.77
CA THR A 104 10.39 -1.81 5.81
C THR A 104 9.77 -3.19 6.05
N LEU A 105 10.58 -4.18 6.49
CA LEU A 105 10.10 -5.53 6.77
C LEU A 105 9.47 -5.69 8.17
N GLU A 106 9.85 -4.86 9.14
CA GLU A 106 9.32 -4.92 10.52
C GLU A 106 7.85 -4.46 10.63
N GLY A 107 7.29 -3.89 9.58
CA GLY A 107 5.86 -3.72 9.40
C GLY A 107 5.32 -2.32 9.67
N SER A 108 4.18 -2.04 9.02
CA SER A 108 3.52 -0.74 8.90
C SER A 108 2.39 -0.48 9.92
N GLN A 109 2.21 -1.32 10.94
CA GLN A 109 1.03 -1.22 11.84
C GLN A 109 1.26 -0.40 13.11
N SER A 110 2.40 0.22 13.30
CA SER A 110 2.70 1.01 14.49
C SER A 110 2.66 2.50 14.24
N LEU A 111 2.17 3.25 15.23
CA LEU A 111 2.38 4.69 15.28
C LEU A 111 3.81 4.95 15.73
N ILE A 112 4.58 5.67 14.92
CA ILE A 112 5.97 6.05 15.19
C ILE A 112 6.08 7.56 15.32
N PRO A 113 7.10 8.09 16.02
CA PRO A 113 7.39 9.51 16.01
C PRO A 113 7.67 9.99 14.58
N LEU A 114 7.15 11.17 14.22
CA LEU A 114 7.35 11.76 12.89
C LEU A 114 8.84 11.90 12.53
N CYS A 115 9.69 12.21 13.50
CA CYS A 115 11.14 12.29 13.28
C CYS A 115 11.74 10.95 12.80
N GLU A 116 11.19 9.82 13.22
CA GLU A 116 11.62 8.50 12.73
C GLU A 116 11.17 8.23 11.29
N GLU A 117 9.97 8.66 10.94
CA GLU A 117 9.45 8.58 9.56
C GLU A 117 10.28 9.45 8.60
N LEU A 118 10.61 10.68 9.01
CA LEU A 118 11.49 11.58 8.27
C LEU A 118 12.90 11.01 8.12
N GLU A 119 13.43 10.34 9.16
CA GLU A 119 14.72 9.67 9.07
C GLU A 119 14.73 8.54 8.03
N GLN A 120 13.64 7.76 7.93
CA GLN A 120 13.50 6.73 6.89
C GLN A 120 13.45 7.35 5.50
N THR A 121 12.72 8.43 5.34
CA THR A 121 12.63 9.17 4.08
C THR A 121 14.00 9.71 3.65
N ARG A 122 14.78 10.27 4.58
CA ARG A 122 16.17 10.70 4.28
C ARG A 122 17.08 9.54 3.89
N ARG A 123 16.94 8.37 4.52
CA ARG A 123 17.69 7.15 4.13
C ARG A 123 17.33 6.71 2.72
N TYR A 124 16.04 6.70 2.39
CA TYR A 124 15.58 6.41 1.03
C TYR A 124 16.21 7.38 0.02
N LEU A 125 16.12 8.69 0.25
CA LEU A 125 16.70 9.70 -0.63
C LEU A 125 18.22 9.56 -0.78
N LYS A 126 18.93 9.23 0.30
CA LYS A 126 20.37 8.97 0.27
C LYS A 126 20.73 7.78 -0.63
N ILE A 127 19.90 6.74 -0.62
CA ILE A 127 20.07 5.57 -1.50
C ILE A 127 19.83 5.97 -2.97
N GLU A 128 18.77 6.72 -3.24
CA GLU A 128 18.45 7.18 -4.60
C GLU A 128 19.48 8.20 -5.14
N LYS A 129 20.01 9.10 -4.30
CA LYS A 129 21.11 9.99 -4.64
C LYS A 129 22.37 9.20 -5.07
N ALA A 130 22.67 8.10 -4.41
CA ALA A 130 23.80 7.26 -4.80
C ALA A 130 23.61 6.60 -6.18
N ARG A 131 22.36 6.39 -6.60
CA ARG A 131 21.97 5.81 -7.89
C ARG A 131 21.92 6.84 -9.01
N PHE A 132 21.23 7.95 -8.79
CA PHE A 132 21.00 8.97 -9.83
C PHE A 132 22.12 10.01 -9.92
N GLY A 133 22.87 10.21 -8.83
CA GLY A 133 23.86 11.27 -8.65
C GLY A 133 23.48 12.19 -7.50
N GLU A 134 24.46 12.65 -6.74
CA GLU A 134 24.23 13.51 -5.55
C GLU A 134 23.50 14.82 -5.91
N ASP A 135 23.81 15.35 -7.10
CA ASP A 135 23.26 16.64 -7.57
C ASP A 135 21.90 16.50 -8.28
N ARG A 136 21.41 15.27 -8.46
CA ARG A 136 20.16 15.00 -9.17
C ARG A 136 18.91 15.08 -8.29
N ILE A 137 19.07 15.00 -7.00
CA ILE A 137 17.98 15.11 -6.02
C ILE A 137 18.44 16.10 -4.95
N VAL A 138 17.73 17.20 -4.83
CA VAL A 138 17.94 18.22 -3.80
C VAL A 138 16.76 18.17 -2.85
N GLU A 139 17.02 17.86 -1.59
CA GLU A 139 15.99 17.84 -0.54
C GLU A 139 16.14 19.04 0.37
N THR A 140 15.00 19.63 0.73
CA THR A 140 14.86 20.58 1.81
C THR A 140 13.87 20.05 2.83
N GLU A 141 14.14 20.28 4.09
CA GLU A 141 13.29 19.83 5.19
C GLU A 141 13.17 20.94 6.23
N ALA A 142 11.94 21.33 6.52
CA ALA A 142 11.63 22.31 7.57
C ALA A 142 10.62 21.68 8.53
N VAL A 143 11.06 21.42 9.77
CA VAL A 143 10.23 20.84 10.82
C VAL A 143 10.13 21.80 11.98
N GLU A 144 8.93 22.25 12.28
CA GLU A 144 8.68 23.12 13.43
C GLU A 144 9.01 22.42 14.75
N PRO A 145 9.64 23.12 15.72
CA PRO A 145 9.99 22.54 17.01
C PRO A 145 8.78 21.90 17.71
N GLY A 146 8.94 20.65 18.16
CA GLY A 146 7.88 19.88 18.80
C GLY A 146 7.12 18.91 17.88
N CYS A 147 7.00 19.20 16.58
CA CYS A 147 6.27 18.35 15.63
C CYS A 147 6.93 16.98 15.44
N GLY A 148 8.25 16.88 15.59
CA GLY A 148 8.97 15.62 15.38
C GLY A 148 8.59 14.49 16.35
N SER A 149 8.03 14.80 17.52
CA SER A 149 7.59 13.83 18.52
C SER A 149 6.14 13.33 18.32
N VAL A 150 5.39 13.96 17.43
CA VAL A 150 4.01 13.59 17.12
C VAL A 150 4.00 12.19 16.52
N LYS A 151 3.11 11.34 17.00
CA LYS A 151 2.97 9.97 16.50
C LYS A 151 2.12 9.93 15.25
N VAL A 152 2.70 9.39 14.18
CA VAL A 152 2.06 9.22 12.88
C VAL A 152 2.09 7.75 12.46
N PRO A 153 1.19 7.32 11.59
CA PRO A 153 1.32 6.01 10.94
C PRO A 153 2.65 5.88 10.22
N SER A 154 3.34 4.75 10.37
CA SER A 154 4.52 4.46 9.57
C SER A 154 4.19 4.45 8.08
N PHE A 155 5.14 4.85 7.23
CA PHE A 155 4.99 4.97 5.78
C PHE A 155 3.94 6.01 5.34
N ILE A 156 3.85 7.15 6.04
CA ILE A 156 2.99 8.26 5.61
C ILE A 156 3.75 9.25 4.69
N VAL A 157 5.01 9.54 4.96
CA VAL A 157 5.85 10.49 4.19
C VAL A 157 6.57 9.77 3.05
N GLN A 158 7.18 8.63 3.36
CA GLN A 158 8.04 7.90 2.44
C GLN A 158 7.36 7.60 1.10
N PRO A 159 6.11 7.09 1.00
CA PRO A 159 5.47 6.80 -0.29
C PRO A 159 5.26 8.03 -1.18
N ILE A 160 5.06 9.21 -0.57
CA ILE A 160 4.89 10.46 -1.31
C ILE A 160 6.21 10.86 -1.95
N VAL A 161 7.30 10.80 -1.18
CA VAL A 161 8.66 11.08 -1.66
C VAL A 161 9.12 10.03 -2.69
N GLU A 162 8.80 8.74 -2.49
CA GLU A 162 9.05 7.69 -3.48
C GLU A 162 8.33 7.99 -4.80
N ASN A 163 7.09 8.46 -4.72
CA ASN A 163 6.30 8.82 -5.89
C ASN A 163 6.93 10.01 -6.65
N ALA A 164 7.38 11.04 -5.92
CA ALA A 164 8.11 12.17 -6.50
C ALA A 164 9.38 11.70 -7.22
N VAL A 165 10.24 10.92 -6.57
CA VAL A 165 11.46 10.39 -7.20
C VAL A 165 11.16 9.53 -8.42
N ARG A 166 10.10 8.72 -8.40
CA ARG A 166 9.74 7.83 -9.50
C ARG A 166 9.18 8.54 -10.71
N HIS A 167 8.33 9.56 -10.50
CA HIS A 167 7.51 10.13 -11.56
C HIS A 167 7.85 11.59 -11.89
N ALA A 168 8.49 12.31 -10.97
CA ALA A 168 8.81 13.71 -11.17
C ALA A 168 10.23 13.95 -11.70
N MET A 169 11.12 12.93 -11.69
CA MET A 169 12.47 13.05 -12.22
C MET A 169 12.45 13.46 -13.68
N ARG A 170 13.21 14.52 -14.00
CA ARG A 170 13.43 15.02 -15.36
C ARG A 170 14.67 14.38 -15.98
N ASP A 171 14.75 14.39 -17.28
CA ASP A 171 15.96 13.92 -18.00
C ASP A 171 17.16 14.80 -17.66
N GLU A 172 16.95 16.10 -17.51
CA GLU A 172 17.99 17.09 -17.18
C GLU A 172 17.62 17.90 -15.94
N GLY A 173 18.64 18.30 -15.17
CA GLY A 173 18.52 19.13 -13.97
C GLY A 173 18.17 18.34 -12.71
N PRO A 174 18.21 18.97 -11.55
CA PRO A 174 17.82 18.39 -10.28
C PRO A 174 16.30 18.31 -10.12
N LEU A 175 15.86 17.35 -9.34
CA LEU A 175 14.52 17.30 -8.74
C LEU A 175 14.63 17.88 -7.33
N HIS A 176 13.89 18.94 -7.06
CA HIS A 176 13.79 19.50 -5.71
C HIS A 176 12.58 18.88 -5.01
N ILE A 177 12.80 18.38 -3.80
CA ILE A 177 11.77 17.84 -2.93
C ILE A 177 11.81 18.64 -1.62
N ASP A 178 10.70 19.30 -1.29
CA ASP A 178 10.55 20.07 -0.08
C ASP A 178 9.56 19.39 0.86
N VAL A 179 10.00 19.14 2.10
CA VAL A 179 9.21 18.54 3.16
C VAL A 179 9.02 19.56 4.26
N GLN A 180 7.80 19.99 4.50
CA GLN A 180 7.45 20.95 5.52
C GLN A 180 6.51 20.33 6.56
N VAL A 181 6.81 20.60 7.83
CA VAL A 181 5.98 20.15 8.95
C VAL A 181 5.79 21.33 9.88
N ALA A 182 4.56 21.72 10.09
CA ALA A 182 4.16 22.84 10.95
C ALA A 182 2.93 22.49 11.79
N THR A 183 2.71 23.25 12.85
CA THR A 183 1.48 23.19 13.64
C THR A 183 0.37 23.99 12.94
N ASP A 184 -0.86 23.44 12.94
CA ASP A 184 -2.08 24.10 12.48
C ASP A 184 -3.17 23.92 13.55
N GLY A 185 -3.23 24.85 14.50
CA GLY A 185 -4.08 24.73 15.69
C GLY A 185 -3.70 23.53 16.56
N ASP A 186 -4.60 22.58 16.72
CA ASP A 186 -4.38 21.33 17.46
C ASP A 186 -3.82 20.20 16.57
N ASP A 187 -3.68 20.44 15.26
CA ASP A 187 -3.23 19.50 14.28
C ASP A 187 -1.78 19.77 13.85
N VAL A 188 -1.19 18.79 13.15
CA VAL A 188 0.11 18.93 12.48
C VAL A 188 -0.09 18.81 10.98
N LEU A 189 0.27 19.87 10.27
CA LEU A 189 0.28 19.89 8.81
C LEU A 189 1.62 19.34 8.29
N LEU A 190 1.54 18.29 7.48
CA LEU A 190 2.67 17.75 6.74
C LEU A 190 2.46 18.05 5.25
N ALA A 191 3.39 18.76 4.65
CA ALA A 191 3.40 19.06 3.22
C ALA A 191 4.65 18.48 2.56
N VAL A 192 4.49 17.85 1.41
CA VAL A 192 5.58 17.41 0.54
C VAL A 192 5.33 18.00 -0.85
N ALA A 193 6.27 18.79 -1.32
CA ALA A 193 6.22 19.40 -2.64
C ALA A 193 7.41 18.96 -3.49
N ASP A 194 7.20 18.80 -4.79
CA ASP A 194 8.24 18.58 -5.79
C ASP A 194 8.08 19.56 -6.96
N ASP A 195 9.19 19.86 -7.63
CA ASP A 195 9.23 20.71 -8.83
C ASP A 195 9.34 19.90 -10.13
N GLY A 196 8.94 18.64 -10.09
CA GLY A 196 9.09 17.70 -11.19
C GLY A 196 8.14 17.92 -12.36
N LEU A 197 7.85 16.83 -13.10
CA LEU A 197 7.00 16.87 -14.29
C LEU A 197 5.53 17.21 -14.00
N GLY A 198 5.13 17.10 -12.73
CA GLY A 198 3.75 17.31 -12.31
C GLY A 198 2.82 16.18 -12.74
N MET A 199 1.54 16.39 -12.54
CA MET A 199 0.49 15.42 -12.86
C MET A 199 -0.57 16.08 -13.76
N ASP A 200 -1.06 15.34 -14.76
CA ASP A 200 -2.16 15.79 -15.61
C ASP A 200 -3.41 16.13 -14.77
N GLU A 201 -3.99 17.28 -15.00
CA GLU A 201 -5.14 17.79 -14.23
C GLU A 201 -6.32 16.81 -14.13
N PRO A 202 -6.70 16.04 -15.18
CA PRO A 202 -7.75 15.02 -15.07
C PRO A 202 -7.41 13.90 -14.07
N ILE A 203 -6.13 13.54 -13.98
CA ILE A 203 -5.64 12.50 -13.05
C ILE A 203 -5.65 13.05 -11.62
N ALA A 204 -5.15 14.27 -11.43
CA ALA A 204 -5.15 14.95 -10.13
C ALA A 204 -6.58 15.11 -9.58
N ARG A 205 -7.54 15.55 -10.38
CA ARG A 205 -8.96 15.67 -10.01
C ARG A 205 -9.57 14.33 -9.60
N ARG A 206 -9.21 13.24 -10.29
CA ARG A 206 -9.71 11.89 -9.96
C ARG A 206 -9.18 11.41 -8.62
N LEU A 207 -7.91 11.68 -8.31
CA LEU A 207 -7.27 11.30 -7.04
C LEU A 207 -7.82 12.09 -5.86
N LEU A 208 -8.11 13.38 -6.05
CA LEU A 208 -8.66 14.27 -5.03
C LEU A 208 -10.17 14.08 -4.79
N GLY A 209 -10.82 13.07 -5.41
CA GLY A 209 -12.21 12.72 -5.12
C GLY A 209 -13.25 13.76 -5.52
N GLY A 210 -12.98 14.63 -6.49
CA GLY A 210 -13.97 15.52 -7.10
C GLY A 210 -14.45 16.69 -6.23
N SER A 211 -13.88 16.98 -5.08
CA SER A 211 -14.23 18.12 -4.22
C SER A 211 -13.22 19.27 -4.40
N SER A 212 -13.45 20.10 -5.42
CA SER A 212 -12.62 21.28 -5.72
C SER A 212 -13.02 22.51 -4.91
N GLN A 213 -13.22 22.42 -3.58
CA GLN A 213 -13.62 23.61 -2.84
C GLN A 213 -12.64 24.12 -1.77
N ASP A 214 -11.57 23.37 -1.40
CA ASP A 214 -10.70 23.78 -0.32
C ASP A 214 -9.19 23.60 -0.60
N ILE A 215 -8.70 24.00 -1.76
CA ILE A 215 -7.24 24.13 -1.94
C ILE A 215 -6.91 25.62 -1.75
N PRO A 216 -6.18 26.02 -0.68
CA PRO A 216 -5.69 27.38 -0.56
C PRO A 216 -4.76 27.67 -1.73
N LYS A 217 -5.10 28.69 -2.53
CA LYS A 217 -4.23 29.19 -3.59
C LYS A 217 -2.95 29.69 -2.93
N SER A 218 -1.85 28.99 -3.16
CA SER A 218 -0.51 29.45 -2.85
C SER A 218 -0.33 30.78 -3.61
N SER A 219 -0.25 31.86 -2.86
CA SER A 219 0.12 33.17 -3.38
C SER A 219 1.59 33.14 -3.75
N ASN A 220 1.89 33.63 -4.95
CA ASN A 220 3.22 33.92 -5.46
C ASN A 220 4.14 34.57 -4.43
#